data_34f2ad074c84b64e67740b6b164d6047
#
_entry.id   34f2ad074c84b64e67740b6b164d6047
#
_cell.length_a   1.000
_cell.length_b   1.000
_cell.length_c   1.000
_cell.angle_alpha   90.00
_cell.angle_beta   90.00
_cell.angle_gamma   90.00
#
_symmetry.space_group_name_H-M   'P 1'
#
loop_
_entity.id
_entity.type
_entity.pdbx_description
1 polymer ?
#
loop_
_entity_poly.entity_id
_entity_poly.type
_entity_poly.pdbx_seq_one_letter_code
_entity_poly.pdbx_strand_id
1 'polypeptide(L)'
;MGNQTEYFQRTGYKPKYMIGDRVFGSWNRIPFAGTVGNDTLISPVEGPRISIHLDLPIKYEGTVKNVVIVKHRDIRRMKEF
;
A
#
# COMPACT_ATOMS: atom_id res chain seq x y z
N MET A 1 21.39 -4.11 3.14
CA MET A 1 19.94 -3.93 3.28
C MET A 1 19.26 -4.19 1.96
N GLY A 2 18.32 -5.12 1.94
CA GLY A 2 17.60 -5.42 0.73
C GLY A 2 16.69 -4.25 0.32
N ASN A 3 16.70 -3.90 -0.93
CA ASN A 3 15.77 -2.93 -1.50
C ASN A 3 14.78 -3.65 -2.41
N GLN A 4 13.84 -2.93 -2.98
CA GLN A 4 12.82 -3.53 -3.83
C GLN A 4 13.43 -4.29 -5.03
N THR A 5 14.45 -3.72 -5.65
CA THR A 5 15.11 -4.34 -6.81
C THR A 5 15.72 -5.69 -6.42
N GLU A 6 16.44 -5.72 -5.31
CA GLU A 6 17.04 -6.95 -4.81
C GLU A 6 15.98 -7.98 -4.45
N TYR A 7 14.91 -7.55 -3.84
CA TYR A 7 13.79 -8.41 -3.49
C TYR A 7 13.16 -9.04 -4.72
N PHE A 8 12.98 -8.27 -5.78
CA PHE A 8 12.47 -8.77 -7.06
C PHE A 8 13.36 -9.88 -7.64
N GLN A 9 14.64 -9.65 -7.62
CA GLN A 9 15.59 -10.62 -8.19
C GLN A 9 15.49 -11.96 -7.49
N ARG A 10 15.22 -11.96 -6.18
CA ARG A 10 15.10 -13.19 -5.42
C ARG A 10 13.75 -13.86 -5.54
N THR A 11 12.67 -13.08 -5.55
CA THR A 11 11.30 -13.61 -5.47
C THR A 11 10.56 -13.57 -6.79
N GLY A 12 11.05 -12.80 -7.77
CA GLY A 12 10.33 -12.57 -9.01
C GLY A 12 9.13 -11.65 -8.90
N TYR A 13 8.88 -11.10 -7.72
CA TYR A 13 7.74 -10.22 -7.52
C TYR A 13 7.98 -8.85 -8.15
N LYS A 14 7.00 -8.39 -8.95
CA LYS A 14 7.00 -7.05 -9.54
C LYS A 14 5.86 -6.25 -8.90
N PRO A 15 6.16 -5.14 -8.22
CA PRO A 15 5.10 -4.32 -7.63
C PRO A 15 4.17 -3.78 -8.70
N LYS A 16 2.89 -3.75 -8.39
CA LYS A 16 1.89 -3.10 -9.23
C LYS A 16 1.91 -1.59 -9.04
N TYR A 17 2.26 -1.14 -7.84
CA TYR A 17 2.28 0.28 -7.49
C TYR A 17 3.71 0.72 -7.17
N MET A 18 4.04 1.93 -7.56
CA MET A 18 5.35 2.54 -7.31
C MET A 18 5.27 3.46 -6.11
N ILE A 19 6.39 3.60 -5.39
CA ILE A 19 6.51 4.59 -4.32
C ILE A 19 6.16 5.97 -4.88
N GLY A 20 5.25 6.66 -4.22
CA GLY A 20 4.80 7.97 -4.64
C GLY A 20 3.51 7.98 -5.45
N ASP A 21 3.03 6.80 -5.91
CA ASP A 21 1.76 6.74 -6.63
C ASP A 21 0.63 7.23 -5.72
N ARG A 22 -0.28 8.02 -6.31
CA ARG A 22 -1.46 8.49 -5.60
C ARG A 22 -2.58 7.48 -5.78
N VAL A 23 -3.19 7.09 -4.67
CA VAL A 23 -4.23 6.06 -4.64
C VAL A 23 -5.37 6.45 -3.71
N PHE A 24 -6.51 5.78 -3.90
CA PHE A 24 -7.63 5.85 -2.98
C PHE A 24 -8.19 4.45 -2.79
N GLY A 25 -8.92 4.25 -1.73
CA GLY A 25 -9.51 2.96 -1.44
C GLY A 25 -10.23 2.97 -0.11
N SER A 26 -10.32 1.79 0.51
CA SER A 26 -10.93 1.67 1.84
C SER A 26 -10.12 0.72 2.71
N TRP A 27 -10.12 1.04 4.00
CA TRP A 27 -9.50 0.23 5.03
C TRP A 27 -10.52 0.05 6.16
N ASN A 28 -10.87 -1.19 6.46
CA ASN A 28 -11.94 -1.48 7.43
C ASN A 28 -13.22 -0.69 7.12
N ARG A 29 -13.58 -0.60 5.83
CA ARG A 29 -14.74 0.15 5.34
C ARG A 29 -14.64 1.66 5.49
N ILE A 30 -13.47 2.17 5.86
CA ILE A 30 -13.23 3.61 5.96
C ILE A 30 -12.54 4.06 4.67
N PRO A 31 -13.14 4.97 3.90
CA PRO A 31 -12.52 5.46 2.68
C PRO A 31 -11.30 6.32 2.99
N PHE A 32 -10.29 6.22 2.15
CA PHE A 32 -9.07 7.01 2.31
C PHE A 32 -8.48 7.39 0.96
N ALA A 33 -7.60 8.37 1.00
CA ALA A 33 -6.70 8.69 -0.09
C ALA A 33 -5.28 8.83 0.48
N GLY A 34 -4.29 8.53 -0.32
CA GLY A 34 -2.92 8.61 0.16
C GLY A 34 -1.89 8.33 -0.91
N THR A 35 -0.67 8.14 -0.47
CA THR A 35 0.50 7.93 -1.31
C THR A 35 1.15 6.59 -0.99
N VAL A 36 1.45 5.82 -2.02
CA VAL A 36 2.11 4.51 -1.85
C VAL A 36 3.50 4.71 -1.25
N GLY A 37 3.74 4.04 -0.12
CA GLY A 37 5.05 3.99 0.49
C GLY A 37 5.83 2.75 0.07
N ASN A 38 5.14 1.64 -0.13
CA ASN A 38 5.77 0.40 -0.54
C ASN A 38 4.72 -0.59 -1.08
N ASP A 39 5.13 -1.42 -2.03
CA ASP A 39 4.34 -2.55 -2.54
C ASP A 39 5.25 -3.77 -2.54
N THR A 40 5.09 -4.64 -1.57
CA THR A 40 5.97 -5.79 -1.37
C THR A 40 5.20 -7.09 -1.21
N LEU A 41 5.86 -8.16 -1.56
CA LEU A 41 5.37 -9.51 -1.29
C LEU A 41 5.81 -9.92 0.11
N ILE A 42 4.84 -10.12 1.01
CA ILE A 42 5.14 -10.53 2.38
C ILE A 42 5.61 -11.99 2.39
N SER A 43 4.83 -12.85 1.76
CA SER A 43 5.17 -14.27 1.60
C SER A 43 4.33 -14.84 0.46
N PRO A 44 4.71 -16.02 -0.10
CA PRO A 44 3.88 -16.64 -1.13
C PRO A 44 2.45 -16.95 -0.65
N VAL A 45 2.26 -17.18 0.64
CA VAL A 45 0.94 -17.49 1.21
C VAL A 45 0.13 -16.23 1.46
N GLU A 46 0.74 -15.22 2.08
CA GLU A 46 0.04 -13.99 2.40
C GLU A 46 -0.14 -13.07 1.20
N GLY A 47 0.76 -13.17 0.22
CA GLY A 47 0.70 -12.36 -0.98
C GLY A 47 1.18 -10.93 -0.77
N PRO A 48 0.92 -10.07 -1.77
CA PRO A 48 1.39 -8.69 -1.71
C PRO A 48 0.65 -7.84 -0.68
N ARG A 49 1.37 -6.87 -0.12
CA ARG A 49 0.80 -5.84 0.76
C ARG A 49 1.37 -4.50 0.36
N ILE A 50 0.54 -3.48 0.49
CA ILE A 50 0.90 -2.13 0.10
C ILE A 50 0.75 -1.24 1.33
N SER A 51 1.80 -0.50 1.67
CA SER A 51 1.70 0.52 2.72
C SER A 51 1.32 1.84 2.08
N ILE A 52 0.34 2.51 2.67
CA ILE A 52 -0.18 3.78 2.18
C ILE A 52 -0.01 4.84 3.26
N HIS A 53 0.66 5.94 2.91
CA HIS A 53 0.72 7.13 3.76
C HIS A 53 -0.55 7.92 3.52
N LEU A 54 -1.39 8.01 4.54
CA LEU A 54 -2.70 8.65 4.43
C LEU A 54 -2.59 10.16 4.33
N ASP A 55 -3.42 10.76 3.47
CA ASP A 55 -3.53 12.23 3.40
C ASP A 55 -4.14 12.79 4.67
N LEU A 56 -5.16 12.10 5.20
CA LEU A 56 -5.81 12.45 6.44
C LEU A 56 -5.74 11.24 7.38
N PRO A 57 -5.32 11.45 8.63
CA PRO A 57 -5.26 10.34 9.58
C PRO A 57 -6.63 9.69 9.78
N ILE A 58 -6.64 8.39 10.03
CA ILE A 58 -7.86 7.65 10.35
C ILE A 58 -7.82 7.32 11.83
N LYS A 59 -8.90 7.68 12.54
CA LYS A 59 -9.07 7.27 13.92
C LYS A 59 -9.88 5.97 13.95
N TYR A 60 -9.28 4.91 14.46
CA TYR A 60 -9.89 3.59 14.49
C TYR A 60 -9.61 2.94 15.85
N GLU A 61 -10.67 2.56 16.55
CA GLU A 61 -10.59 1.92 17.87
C GLU A 61 -9.70 2.71 18.84
N GLY A 62 -9.85 4.04 18.84
CA GLY A 62 -9.10 4.91 19.73
C GLY A 62 -7.66 5.16 19.33
N THR A 63 -7.21 4.62 18.21
CA THR A 63 -5.85 4.80 17.69
C THR A 63 -5.89 5.64 16.44
N VAL A 64 -4.95 6.58 16.30
CA VAL A 64 -4.78 7.38 15.10
C VAL A 64 -3.82 6.65 14.17
N LYS A 65 -4.25 6.40 12.93
CA LYS A 65 -3.44 5.77 11.89
C LYS A 65 -3.03 6.80 10.86
N ASN A 66 -1.74 6.89 10.59
CA ASN A 66 -1.19 7.71 9.51
C ASN A 66 -0.77 6.87 8.32
N VAL A 67 -0.62 5.56 8.53
CA VAL A 67 -0.26 4.58 7.51
C VAL A 67 -1.20 3.39 7.65
N VAL A 68 -1.67 2.89 6.53
CA VAL A 68 -2.46 1.64 6.51
C VAL A 68 -1.79 0.65 5.57
N ILE A 69 -2.00 -0.64 5.83
CA ILE A 69 -1.49 -1.72 4.99
C ILE A 69 -2.68 -2.42 4.36
N VAL A 70 -2.68 -2.48 3.04
CA VAL A 70 -3.82 -2.96 2.26
C VAL A 70 -3.38 -3.96 1.20
N LYS A 71 -4.34 -4.59 0.57
CA LYS A 71 -4.13 -5.45 -0.59
C LYS A 71 -4.40 -4.67 -1.88
N HIS A 72 -3.89 -5.16 -3.00
CA HIS A 72 -4.10 -4.53 -4.30
C HIS A 72 -5.58 -4.28 -4.59
N ARG A 73 -6.43 -5.22 -4.22
CA ARG A 73 -7.89 -5.11 -4.47
C ARG A 73 -8.58 -4.02 -3.67
N ASP A 74 -7.91 -3.51 -2.63
CA ASP A 74 -8.50 -2.51 -1.74
C ASP A 74 -8.28 -1.09 -2.22
N ILE A 75 -7.46 -0.91 -3.25
CA ILE A 75 -7.09 0.44 -3.73
C ILE A 75 -7.15 0.54 -5.25
N ARG A 76 -7.22 1.78 -5.72
CA ARG A 76 -7.12 2.14 -7.14
C ARG A 76 -6.26 3.38 -7.28
N ARG A 77 -5.57 3.50 -8.43
CA ARG A 77 -4.83 4.72 -8.74
C ARG A 77 -5.79 5.88 -8.93
N MET A 78 -5.40 7.03 -8.44
CA MET A 78 -6.09 8.26 -8.78
C MET A 78 -5.81 8.57 -10.24
N LYS A 79 -6.87 8.95 -10.97
CA LYS A 79 -6.70 9.39 -12.35
C LYS A 79 -6.22 10.83 -12.33
N GLU A 80 -5.27 11.11 -13.20
CA GLU A 80 -4.84 12.47 -13.46
C GLU A 80 -5.72 13.07 -14.54
N PHE A 81 -6.05 14.32 -14.37
CA PHE A 81 -6.84 15.06 -15.35
C PHE A 81 -6.03 16.18 -15.95
#